data_2247af4d6ded11b696e7fa8225720989
#
_entry.id   2247af4d6ded11b696e7fa8225720989
#
_cell.length_a   1.000
_cell.length_b   1.000
_cell.length_c   1.000
_cell.angle_alpha   90.00
_cell.angle_beta   90.00
_cell.angle_gamma   90.00
#
_symmetry.space_group_name_H-M   'P 1'
#
loop_
_entity.id
_entity.type
_entity.pdbx_description
1 polymer ?
#
loop_
_entity_poly.entity_id
_entity_poly.type
_entity_poly.pdbx_seq_one_letter_code
_entity_poly.pdbx_strand_id
1 'polypeptide(L)'
;AEEDPTFRIHTDPDTGQTIISGMGELHLEIIVDRLLREFNVQANVGRPQVAYRETITDSVKAEGRFVRQTGGRGQYGHVVLEVEPGPPGSGLAFANKIVGGAIPKEFIPAVEHGIREAAGTGTLAGYPVVDVAVALVDGSYHEVDSSEISFKIAGSLGFKEAMEAAKPVLLEPIMKVEIVTPEQYVGDLIADMGARRGKVTSLENAGTNQMIRVQVPLAEMFGYATSLRSLSQGRANHTMHFLRYEQVPPHKAEEIVRRYRGVLS
;
A
#
# COMPACT_ATOMS: atom_id res chain seq x y z
N ALA A 1 12.12 26.04 -4.28
CA ALA A 1 12.84 25.23 -5.29
C ALA A 1 13.59 26.10 -6.31
N GLU A 2 13.12 27.30 -6.62
CA GLU A 2 13.84 28.20 -7.56
C GLU A 2 15.14 28.79 -6.95
N GLU A 3 15.17 28.99 -5.65
CA GLU A 3 16.33 29.54 -4.93
C GLU A 3 17.37 28.49 -4.51
N ASP A 4 16.97 27.21 -4.44
CA ASP A 4 17.83 26.12 -4.00
C ASP A 4 17.68 24.89 -4.92
N PRO A 5 18.62 24.66 -5.82
CA PRO A 5 18.59 23.54 -6.77
C PRO A 5 18.75 22.16 -6.10
N THR A 6 19.17 22.12 -4.84
CA THR A 6 19.32 20.88 -4.06
C THR A 6 18.04 20.46 -3.33
N PHE A 7 17.06 21.37 -3.27
CA PHE A 7 15.76 21.12 -2.68
C PHE A 7 14.74 20.66 -3.74
N ARG A 8 14.11 19.54 -3.49
CA ARG A 8 13.07 18.99 -4.37
C ARG A 8 11.79 18.74 -3.62
N ILE A 9 10.68 18.95 -4.32
CA ILE A 9 9.33 18.71 -3.79
C ILE A 9 8.60 17.83 -4.80
N HIS A 10 7.92 16.80 -4.32
CA HIS A 10 6.97 16.04 -5.11
C HIS A 10 5.81 15.56 -4.23
N THR A 11 4.65 15.35 -4.85
CA THR A 11 3.52 14.75 -4.17
C THR A 11 3.51 13.25 -4.46
N ASP A 12 3.51 12.46 -3.41
CA ASP A 12 3.39 11.01 -3.52
C ASP A 12 1.94 10.65 -3.90
N PRO A 13 1.70 9.98 -5.03
CA PRO A 13 0.35 9.70 -5.51
C PRO A 13 -0.38 8.66 -4.66
N ASP A 14 0.34 7.79 -3.95
CA ASP A 14 -0.25 6.73 -3.15
C ASP A 14 -0.68 7.21 -1.76
N THR A 15 0.11 8.09 -1.15
CA THR A 15 -0.16 8.62 0.19
C THR A 15 -0.79 10.01 0.18
N GLY A 16 -0.74 10.70 -0.96
CA GLY A 16 -1.17 12.10 -1.09
C GLY A 16 -0.29 13.10 -0.33
N GLN A 17 0.83 12.65 0.25
CA GLN A 17 1.74 13.50 1.00
C GLN A 17 2.65 14.31 0.09
N THR A 18 2.93 15.56 0.48
CA THR A 18 4.00 16.35 -0.13
C THR A 18 5.33 15.98 0.51
N ILE A 19 6.21 15.35 -0.26
CA ILE A 19 7.53 14.91 0.18
C ILE A 19 8.55 15.96 -0.22
N ILE A 20 9.38 16.34 0.74
CA ILE A 20 10.51 17.23 0.55
C ILE A 20 11.82 16.45 0.64
N SER A 21 12.74 16.75 -0.25
CA SER A 21 14.07 16.13 -0.31
C SER A 21 15.15 17.19 -0.37
N GLY A 22 16.25 16.98 0.34
CA GLY A 22 17.35 17.92 0.41
C GLY A 22 18.69 17.23 0.71
N MET A 23 19.74 18.04 0.93
CA MET A 23 21.12 17.54 1.11
C MET A 23 21.37 16.85 2.46
N GLY A 24 20.45 16.97 3.42
CA GLY A 24 20.57 16.36 4.74
C GLY A 24 19.49 16.89 5.70
N GLU A 25 19.46 16.29 6.90
CA GLU A 25 18.44 16.56 7.92
C GLU A 25 18.40 18.04 8.33
N LEU A 26 19.55 18.62 8.66
CA LEU A 26 19.64 20.04 9.02
C LEU A 26 19.17 20.98 7.91
N HIS A 27 19.47 20.64 6.64
CA HIS A 27 18.99 21.42 5.50
C HIS A 27 17.46 21.40 5.41
N LEU A 28 16.85 20.22 5.58
CA LEU A 28 15.40 20.06 5.57
C LEU A 28 14.74 20.77 6.77
N GLU A 29 15.35 20.71 7.96
CA GLU A 29 14.87 21.43 9.15
C GLU A 29 14.82 22.95 8.94
N ILE A 30 15.87 23.53 8.35
CA ILE A 30 15.91 24.96 8.02
C ILE A 30 14.81 25.32 7.03
N ILE A 31 14.62 24.52 5.98
CA ILE A 31 13.57 24.77 4.98
C ILE A 31 12.18 24.68 5.61
N VAL A 32 11.94 23.67 6.44
CA VAL A 32 10.67 23.51 7.17
C VAL A 32 10.41 24.67 8.10
N ASP A 33 11.41 25.10 8.87
CA ASP A 33 11.30 26.27 9.77
C ASP A 33 10.93 27.54 8.98
N ARG A 34 11.57 27.77 7.82
CA ARG A 34 11.23 28.88 6.93
C ARG A 34 9.79 28.77 6.38
N LEU A 35 9.36 27.60 5.95
CA LEU A 35 7.98 27.39 5.46
C LEU A 35 6.93 27.71 6.54
N LEU A 36 7.18 27.28 7.78
CA LEU A 36 6.24 27.48 8.88
C LEU A 36 6.24 28.94 9.36
N ARG A 37 7.41 29.59 9.49
CA ARG A 37 7.56 30.90 10.10
C ARG A 37 7.47 32.07 9.12
N GLU A 38 8.16 31.98 7.98
CA GLU A 38 8.20 33.08 7.02
C GLU A 38 6.98 33.10 6.09
N PHE A 39 6.54 31.90 5.67
CA PHE A 39 5.40 31.74 4.76
C PHE A 39 4.09 31.39 5.45
N ASN A 40 4.10 31.25 6.79
CA ASN A 40 2.92 30.94 7.62
C ASN A 40 2.11 29.74 7.12
N VAL A 41 2.79 28.72 6.61
CA VAL A 41 2.17 27.48 6.12
C VAL A 41 1.81 26.61 7.33
N GLN A 42 0.54 26.29 7.49
CA GLN A 42 0.09 25.32 8.48
C GLN A 42 0.29 23.91 7.91
N ALA A 43 1.32 23.19 8.38
CA ALA A 43 1.60 21.82 7.95
C ALA A 43 2.07 20.95 9.11
N ASN A 44 1.65 19.69 9.12
CA ASN A 44 2.22 18.69 9.99
C ASN A 44 3.44 18.10 9.32
N VAL A 45 4.60 18.25 9.93
CA VAL A 45 5.86 17.75 9.40
C VAL A 45 6.26 16.48 10.14
N GLY A 46 6.57 15.44 9.39
CA GLY A 46 6.95 14.15 9.93
C GLY A 46 7.69 13.28 8.92
N ARG A 47 7.92 12.01 9.28
CA ARG A 47 8.47 11.04 8.35
C ARG A 47 7.46 10.73 7.23
N PRO A 48 7.91 10.49 5.99
CA PRO A 48 7.03 10.04 4.92
C PRO A 48 6.28 8.77 5.33
N GLN A 49 5.04 8.66 4.89
CA GLN A 49 4.27 7.42 5.08
C GLN A 49 4.71 6.38 4.06
N VAL A 50 4.71 5.12 4.49
CA VAL A 50 4.93 4.00 3.58
C VAL A 50 3.60 3.64 2.93
N ALA A 51 3.59 3.49 1.62
CA ALA A 51 2.41 3.07 0.86
C ALA A 51 2.22 1.55 1.00
N TYR A 52 1.74 1.12 2.15
CA TYR A 52 1.35 -0.29 2.36
C TYR A 52 0.19 -0.68 1.46
N ARG A 53 0.00 -1.99 1.28
CA ARG A 53 -1.14 -2.59 0.57
C ARG A 53 -1.72 -3.71 1.43
N GLU A 54 -2.94 -4.12 1.10
CA GLU A 54 -3.57 -5.30 1.69
C GLU A 54 -3.76 -6.37 0.61
N THR A 55 -3.72 -7.63 1.00
CA THR A 55 -4.09 -8.77 0.16
C THR A 55 -4.61 -9.90 1.03
N ILE A 56 -4.98 -11.01 0.43
CA ILE A 56 -5.48 -12.20 1.11
C ILE A 56 -4.59 -13.41 0.85
N THR A 57 -4.66 -14.40 1.72
CA THR A 57 -3.91 -15.67 1.58
C THR A 57 -4.79 -16.85 1.28
N ASP A 58 -6.08 -16.81 1.60
CA ASP A 58 -7.02 -17.90 1.44
C ASP A 58 -8.11 -17.54 0.43
N SER A 59 -8.63 -18.53 -0.28
CA SER A 59 -9.80 -18.38 -1.13
C SER A 59 -11.07 -18.57 -0.29
N VAL A 60 -12.07 -17.74 -0.53
CA VAL A 60 -13.35 -17.79 0.18
C VAL A 60 -14.53 -17.52 -0.74
N LYS A 61 -15.70 -17.98 -0.32
CA LYS A 61 -16.97 -17.60 -0.87
C LYS A 61 -17.75 -16.81 0.18
N ALA A 62 -18.22 -15.63 -0.19
CA ALA A 62 -18.93 -14.74 0.72
C ALA A 62 -20.17 -14.15 0.05
N GLU A 63 -21.13 -13.74 0.86
CA GLU A 63 -22.37 -13.12 0.40
C GLU A 63 -22.42 -11.67 0.84
N GLY A 64 -22.84 -10.78 -0.07
CA GLY A 64 -23.17 -9.40 0.27
C GLY A 64 -24.65 -9.17 0.13
N ARG A 65 -25.33 -8.82 1.22
CA ARG A 65 -26.75 -8.59 1.22
C ARG A 65 -27.10 -7.21 1.79
N PHE A 66 -27.77 -6.42 0.96
CA PHE A 66 -28.28 -5.12 1.36
C PHE A 66 -29.81 -5.12 1.24
N VAL A 67 -30.51 -5.05 2.37
CA VAL A 67 -31.97 -5.00 2.44
C VAL A 67 -32.36 -3.85 3.36
N ARG A 68 -33.17 -2.93 2.84
CA ARG A 68 -33.70 -1.81 3.62
C ARG A 68 -35.18 -1.59 3.26
N GLN A 69 -36.04 -1.59 4.24
CA GLN A 69 -37.43 -1.21 4.09
C GLN A 69 -37.72 0.04 4.93
N THR A 70 -38.13 1.12 4.29
CA THR A 70 -38.50 2.38 4.95
C THR A 70 -39.80 2.85 4.33
N GLY A 71 -40.95 2.50 4.92
CA GLY A 71 -42.23 3.12 4.67
C GLY A 71 -42.66 3.48 3.24
N GLY A 72 -42.12 2.81 2.21
CA GLY A 72 -42.31 3.07 0.79
C GLY A 72 -41.60 2.02 -0.05
N ARG A 73 -40.98 2.43 -1.19
CA ARG A 73 -40.17 1.53 -2.03
C ARG A 73 -38.95 1.04 -1.24
N GLY A 74 -38.79 -0.26 -1.10
CA GLY A 74 -37.64 -0.90 -0.45
C GLY A 74 -36.34 -0.78 -1.24
N GLN A 75 -35.27 -1.29 -0.66
CA GLN A 75 -33.98 -1.44 -1.33
C GLN A 75 -33.53 -2.89 -1.15
N TYR A 76 -33.12 -3.53 -2.24
CA TYR A 76 -32.69 -4.91 -2.24
C TYR A 76 -31.50 -5.13 -3.20
N GLY A 77 -30.43 -5.69 -2.68
CA GLY A 77 -29.29 -6.18 -3.45
C GLY A 77 -28.68 -7.40 -2.75
N HIS A 78 -28.42 -8.46 -3.51
CA HIS A 78 -27.78 -9.68 -3.00
C HIS A 78 -26.82 -10.23 -4.03
N VAL A 79 -25.60 -10.45 -3.62
CA VAL A 79 -24.50 -10.96 -4.44
C VAL A 79 -23.77 -12.08 -3.72
N VAL A 80 -23.27 -13.03 -4.48
CA VAL A 80 -22.39 -14.11 -4.00
C VAL A 80 -21.05 -13.97 -4.74
N LEU A 81 -19.99 -13.78 -3.99
CA LEU A 81 -18.64 -13.57 -4.50
C LEU A 81 -17.75 -14.75 -4.17
N GLU A 82 -16.96 -15.19 -5.13
CA GLU A 82 -15.79 -16.04 -4.91
C GLU A 82 -14.56 -15.14 -5.00
N VAL A 83 -13.75 -15.13 -3.95
CA VAL A 83 -12.58 -14.27 -3.84
C VAL A 83 -11.36 -15.12 -3.57
N GLU A 84 -10.32 -14.92 -4.37
CA GLU A 84 -9.09 -15.72 -4.30
C GLU A 84 -7.84 -14.84 -4.44
N PRO A 85 -6.69 -15.27 -3.87
CA PRO A 85 -5.42 -14.57 -4.09
C PRO A 85 -5.06 -14.56 -5.57
N GLY A 86 -4.67 -13.38 -6.06
CA GLY A 86 -4.14 -13.19 -7.42
C GLY A 86 -2.61 -13.25 -7.45
N PRO A 87 -2.01 -13.36 -8.65
CA PRO A 87 -0.56 -13.28 -8.80
C PRO A 87 -0.03 -11.90 -8.36
N PRO A 88 1.21 -11.83 -7.81
CA PRO A 88 1.82 -10.56 -7.48
C PRO A 88 1.84 -9.57 -8.65
N GLY A 89 1.38 -8.35 -8.41
CA GLY A 89 1.29 -7.29 -9.42
C GLY A 89 0.05 -7.35 -10.32
N SER A 90 -0.88 -8.28 -10.09
CA SER A 90 -2.13 -8.39 -10.88
C SER A 90 -3.19 -7.34 -10.52
N GLY A 91 -3.03 -6.66 -9.39
CA GLY A 91 -4.01 -5.71 -8.89
C GLY A 91 -5.33 -6.36 -8.49
N LEU A 92 -6.45 -5.69 -8.75
CA LEU A 92 -7.80 -6.23 -8.51
C LEU A 92 -8.45 -6.64 -9.82
N ALA A 93 -8.63 -7.95 -9.99
CA ALA A 93 -9.34 -8.53 -11.13
C ALA A 93 -10.80 -8.80 -10.76
N PHE A 94 -11.74 -8.49 -11.68
CA PHE A 94 -13.15 -8.80 -11.54
C PHE A 94 -13.64 -9.64 -12.72
N ALA A 95 -14.40 -10.68 -12.43
CA ALA A 95 -15.02 -11.55 -13.43
C ALA A 95 -16.51 -11.74 -13.13
N ASN A 96 -17.34 -11.59 -14.16
CA ASN A 96 -18.75 -11.95 -14.07
C ASN A 96 -18.94 -13.40 -14.51
N LYS A 97 -19.40 -14.25 -13.58
CA LYS A 97 -19.73 -15.66 -13.81
C LYS A 97 -21.22 -15.97 -13.58
N ILE A 98 -22.09 -14.95 -13.59
CA ILE A 98 -23.53 -15.14 -13.42
C ILE A 98 -24.08 -16.00 -14.55
N VAL A 99 -24.87 -17.02 -14.18
CA VAL A 99 -25.59 -17.90 -15.09
C VAL A 99 -27.10 -17.78 -14.83
N GLY A 100 -27.91 -17.89 -15.90
CA GLY A 100 -29.36 -17.93 -15.76
C GLY A 100 -30.05 -16.61 -15.40
N GLY A 101 -29.31 -15.48 -15.39
CA GLY A 101 -29.90 -14.17 -15.12
C GLY A 101 -30.26 -13.91 -13.65
N ALA A 102 -29.59 -14.59 -12.71
CA ALA A 102 -29.80 -14.40 -11.27
C ALA A 102 -29.63 -12.93 -10.83
N ILE A 103 -28.79 -12.18 -11.52
CA ILE A 103 -28.68 -10.71 -11.42
C ILE A 103 -28.85 -10.13 -12.83
N PRO A 104 -29.73 -9.13 -13.03
CA PRO A 104 -29.85 -8.41 -14.30
C PRO A 104 -28.51 -7.78 -14.71
N LYS A 105 -28.19 -7.89 -16.01
CA LYS A 105 -26.90 -7.43 -16.55
C LYS A 105 -26.60 -5.96 -16.26
N GLU A 106 -27.63 -5.14 -16.17
CA GLU A 106 -27.53 -3.71 -15.87
C GLU A 106 -26.95 -3.40 -14.48
N PHE A 107 -27.10 -4.32 -13.50
CA PHE A 107 -26.60 -4.12 -12.14
C PHE A 107 -25.17 -4.64 -11.93
N ILE A 108 -24.61 -5.43 -12.85
CA ILE A 108 -23.26 -5.99 -12.72
C ILE A 108 -22.17 -4.91 -12.64
N PRO A 109 -22.20 -3.83 -13.44
CA PRO A 109 -21.24 -2.75 -13.30
C PRO A 109 -21.31 -2.06 -11.93
N ALA A 110 -22.48 -1.95 -11.33
CA ALA A 110 -22.67 -1.37 -9.99
C ALA A 110 -22.03 -2.26 -8.92
N VAL A 111 -22.15 -3.59 -9.02
CA VAL A 111 -21.46 -4.54 -8.13
C VAL A 111 -19.94 -4.37 -8.22
N GLU A 112 -19.39 -4.36 -9.43
CA GLU A 112 -17.96 -4.15 -9.64
C GLU A 112 -17.48 -2.82 -9.07
N HIS A 113 -18.24 -1.75 -9.26
CA HIS A 113 -17.92 -0.43 -8.70
C HIS A 113 -17.87 -0.47 -7.17
N GLY A 114 -18.85 -1.11 -6.51
CA GLY A 114 -18.88 -1.28 -5.06
C GLY A 114 -17.67 -2.07 -4.53
N ILE A 115 -17.27 -3.12 -5.24
CA ILE A 115 -16.07 -3.91 -4.90
C ILE A 115 -14.80 -3.07 -5.02
N ARG A 116 -14.62 -2.33 -6.12
CA ARG A 116 -13.43 -1.48 -6.34
C ARG A 116 -13.32 -0.34 -5.32
N GLU A 117 -14.43 0.26 -4.95
CA GLU A 117 -14.48 1.30 -3.92
C GLU A 117 -14.10 0.74 -2.55
N ALA A 118 -14.62 -0.44 -2.18
CA ALA A 118 -14.27 -1.11 -0.94
C ALA A 118 -12.79 -1.55 -0.93
N ALA A 119 -12.26 -2.02 -2.06
CA ALA A 119 -10.86 -2.38 -2.20
C ALA A 119 -9.93 -1.17 -2.04
N GLY A 120 -10.36 0.03 -2.43
CA GLY A 120 -9.58 1.26 -2.27
C GLY A 120 -9.34 1.66 -0.81
N THR A 121 -10.22 1.24 0.10
CA THR A 121 -10.14 1.57 1.54
C THR A 121 -9.62 0.43 2.42
N GLY A 122 -9.45 -0.76 1.87
CA GLY A 122 -9.01 -1.94 2.61
C GLY A 122 -9.95 -2.34 3.76
N THR A 123 -9.57 -3.39 4.48
CA THR A 123 -10.34 -3.90 5.63
C THR A 123 -9.50 -4.12 6.88
N LEU A 124 -8.18 -4.25 6.74
CA LEU A 124 -7.27 -4.58 7.82
C LEU A 124 -6.69 -3.33 8.51
N ALA A 125 -6.16 -2.40 7.71
CA ALA A 125 -5.51 -1.19 8.17
C ALA A 125 -5.73 0.02 7.23
N GLY A 126 -6.78 -0.02 6.40
CA GLY A 126 -7.17 1.11 5.54
C GLY A 126 -6.32 1.29 4.29
N TYR A 127 -5.49 0.31 3.92
CA TYR A 127 -4.67 0.39 2.72
C TYR A 127 -5.34 -0.27 1.52
N PRO A 128 -5.10 0.21 0.29
CA PRO A 128 -5.69 -0.39 -0.90
C PRO A 128 -5.38 -1.88 -1.03
N VAL A 129 -6.39 -2.65 -1.43
CA VAL A 129 -6.28 -4.10 -1.69
C VAL A 129 -5.73 -4.32 -3.09
N VAL A 130 -4.76 -5.21 -3.20
CA VAL A 130 -4.12 -5.62 -4.46
C VAL A 130 -3.99 -7.14 -4.54
N ASP A 131 -3.76 -7.65 -5.75
CA ASP A 131 -3.47 -9.05 -6.02
C ASP A 131 -4.58 -9.98 -5.53
N VAL A 132 -5.81 -9.61 -5.87
CA VAL A 132 -7.04 -10.33 -5.54
C VAL A 132 -7.89 -10.49 -6.79
N ALA A 133 -8.38 -11.70 -7.03
CA ALA A 133 -9.36 -12.00 -8.06
C ALA A 133 -10.74 -12.22 -7.43
N VAL A 134 -11.73 -11.50 -7.96
CA VAL A 134 -13.13 -11.55 -7.50
C VAL A 134 -14.01 -12.04 -8.64
N ALA A 135 -14.77 -13.10 -8.40
CA ALA A 135 -15.78 -13.58 -9.32
C ALA A 135 -17.18 -13.40 -8.72
N LEU A 136 -18.05 -12.70 -9.43
CA LEU A 136 -19.47 -12.64 -9.12
C LEU A 136 -20.14 -13.90 -9.68
N VAL A 137 -20.54 -14.81 -8.80
CA VAL A 137 -20.98 -16.17 -9.18
C VAL A 137 -22.48 -16.39 -9.07
N ASP A 138 -23.15 -15.69 -8.15
CA ASP A 138 -24.58 -15.83 -7.91
C ASP A 138 -25.14 -14.54 -7.25
N GLY A 139 -26.43 -14.53 -7.04
CA GLY A 139 -27.13 -13.48 -6.33
C GLY A 139 -28.65 -13.58 -6.53
N SER A 140 -29.35 -12.58 -6.12
CA SER A 140 -30.79 -12.46 -6.38
C SER A 140 -31.21 -10.99 -6.46
N TYR A 141 -32.30 -10.72 -7.14
CA TYR A 141 -32.88 -9.39 -7.27
C TYR A 141 -34.37 -9.40 -6.97
N HIS A 142 -34.91 -8.24 -6.72
CA HIS A 142 -36.33 -8.00 -6.53
C HIS A 142 -36.80 -6.97 -7.54
N GLU A 143 -37.82 -7.29 -8.34
CA GLU A 143 -38.28 -6.46 -9.48
C GLU A 143 -38.55 -5.01 -9.14
N VAL A 144 -39.06 -4.75 -7.92
CA VAL A 144 -39.47 -3.39 -7.48
C VAL A 144 -38.35 -2.70 -6.66
N ASP A 145 -37.63 -3.46 -5.80
CA ASP A 145 -36.78 -2.89 -4.77
C ASP A 145 -35.29 -2.91 -5.15
N SER A 146 -34.91 -3.61 -6.22
CA SER A 146 -33.54 -3.61 -6.71
C SER A 146 -33.18 -2.35 -7.49
N SER A 147 -31.95 -1.89 -7.31
CA SER A 147 -31.39 -0.71 -7.97
C SER A 147 -29.87 -0.84 -8.08
N GLU A 148 -29.24 -0.03 -8.94
CA GLU A 148 -27.77 0.06 -9.03
C GLU A 148 -27.14 0.38 -7.66
N ILE A 149 -27.72 1.29 -6.89
CA ILE A 149 -27.22 1.66 -5.55
C ILE A 149 -27.27 0.46 -4.60
N SER A 150 -28.36 -0.32 -4.61
CA SER A 150 -28.50 -1.51 -3.77
C SER A 150 -27.44 -2.56 -4.09
N PHE A 151 -27.17 -2.80 -5.38
CA PHE A 151 -26.15 -3.74 -5.83
C PHE A 151 -24.71 -3.23 -5.61
N LYS A 152 -24.46 -1.92 -5.74
CA LYS A 152 -23.20 -1.31 -5.36
C LYS A 152 -22.87 -1.55 -3.89
N ILE A 153 -23.85 -1.31 -3.01
CA ILE A 153 -23.69 -1.54 -1.57
C ILE A 153 -23.51 -3.04 -1.27
N ALA A 154 -24.33 -3.90 -1.89
CA ALA A 154 -24.20 -5.35 -1.72
C ALA A 154 -22.82 -5.86 -2.16
N GLY A 155 -22.30 -5.39 -3.29
CA GLY A 155 -20.95 -5.70 -3.75
C GLY A 155 -19.86 -5.28 -2.75
N SER A 156 -19.97 -4.07 -2.21
CA SER A 156 -19.05 -3.56 -1.17
C SER A 156 -19.10 -4.39 0.11
N LEU A 157 -20.29 -4.76 0.58
CA LEU A 157 -20.47 -5.58 1.78
C LEU A 157 -19.92 -6.99 1.59
N GLY A 158 -20.25 -7.64 0.47
CA GLY A 158 -19.75 -8.99 0.16
C GLY A 158 -18.24 -9.05 0.02
N PHE A 159 -17.64 -8.02 -0.58
CA PHE A 159 -16.19 -7.94 -0.69
C PHE A 159 -15.52 -7.76 0.68
N LYS A 160 -16.04 -6.90 1.55
CA LYS A 160 -15.52 -6.71 2.91
C LYS A 160 -15.59 -7.99 3.73
N GLU A 161 -16.74 -8.69 3.69
CA GLU A 161 -16.91 -9.97 4.37
C GLU A 161 -15.92 -11.02 3.84
N ALA A 162 -15.76 -11.11 2.52
CA ALA A 162 -14.78 -11.99 1.90
C ALA A 162 -13.36 -11.68 2.37
N MET A 163 -12.95 -10.41 2.37
CA MET A 163 -11.62 -9.99 2.82
C MET A 163 -11.36 -10.40 4.27
N GLU A 164 -12.31 -10.19 5.18
CA GLU A 164 -12.17 -10.54 6.60
C GLU A 164 -12.02 -12.06 6.80
N ALA A 165 -12.75 -12.86 6.03
CA ALA A 165 -12.70 -14.32 6.11
C ALA A 165 -11.47 -14.94 5.43
N ALA A 166 -10.89 -14.26 4.44
CA ALA A 166 -9.80 -14.77 3.58
C ALA A 166 -8.39 -14.58 4.17
N LYS A 167 -8.25 -14.36 5.46
CA LYS A 167 -6.99 -14.08 6.15
C LYS A 167 -6.21 -12.93 5.51
N PRO A 168 -6.66 -11.70 5.68
CA PRO A 168 -6.01 -10.55 5.10
C PRO A 168 -4.63 -10.31 5.72
N VAL A 169 -3.68 -9.89 4.89
CA VAL A 169 -2.30 -9.58 5.28
C VAL A 169 -1.87 -8.24 4.72
N LEU A 170 -0.93 -7.56 5.41
CA LEU A 170 -0.29 -6.35 4.91
C LEU A 170 0.89 -6.68 4.00
N LEU A 171 1.05 -5.87 2.96
CA LEU A 171 2.20 -5.88 2.07
C LEU A 171 3.00 -4.58 2.27
N GLU A 172 4.33 -4.69 2.28
CA GLU A 172 5.27 -3.57 2.31
C GLU A 172 6.08 -3.48 1.02
N PRO A 173 6.41 -2.27 0.55
CA PRO A 173 7.27 -2.10 -0.61
C PRO A 173 8.72 -2.47 -0.26
N ILE A 174 9.29 -3.40 -1.03
CA ILE A 174 10.69 -3.79 -0.97
C ILE A 174 11.45 -3.02 -2.03
N MET A 175 12.55 -2.42 -1.62
CA MET A 175 13.43 -1.65 -2.46
C MET A 175 14.67 -2.47 -2.85
N LYS A 176 15.08 -2.36 -4.10
CA LYS A 176 16.40 -2.77 -4.56
C LYS A 176 17.36 -1.61 -4.32
N VAL A 177 18.35 -1.82 -3.47
CA VAL A 177 19.38 -0.83 -3.14
C VAL A 177 20.73 -1.33 -3.68
N GLU A 178 21.43 -0.46 -4.38
CA GLU A 178 22.80 -0.70 -4.83
C GLU A 178 23.72 0.31 -4.13
N ILE A 179 24.71 -0.19 -3.40
CA ILE A 179 25.66 0.61 -2.64
C ILE A 179 27.04 0.42 -3.25
N VAL A 180 27.66 1.52 -3.65
CA VAL A 180 29.05 1.53 -4.14
C VAL A 180 29.94 2.14 -3.08
N THR A 181 30.95 1.37 -2.62
CA THR A 181 31.81 1.73 -1.49
C THR A 181 33.22 1.17 -1.63
N PRO A 182 34.23 1.84 -1.05
CA PRO A 182 35.53 1.21 -0.84
C PRO A 182 35.42 -0.05 0.03
N GLU A 183 36.28 -1.04 -0.24
CA GLU A 183 36.29 -2.36 0.40
C GLU A 183 36.30 -2.30 1.93
N GLN A 184 37.00 -1.35 2.51
CA GLN A 184 37.15 -1.20 3.96
C GLN A 184 35.86 -0.94 4.71
N TYR A 185 34.78 -0.44 4.04
CA TYR A 185 33.47 -0.15 4.65
C TYR A 185 32.42 -1.22 4.39
N VAL A 186 32.72 -2.23 3.57
CA VAL A 186 31.76 -3.26 3.16
C VAL A 186 31.15 -3.98 4.37
N GLY A 187 31.97 -4.36 5.34
CA GLY A 187 31.51 -5.08 6.54
C GLY A 187 30.49 -4.29 7.35
N ASP A 188 30.78 -3.02 7.63
CA ASP A 188 29.92 -2.16 8.43
C ASP A 188 28.59 -1.85 7.69
N LEU A 189 28.65 -1.65 6.38
CA LEU A 189 27.46 -1.39 5.55
C LEU A 189 26.56 -2.62 5.43
N ILE A 190 27.14 -3.82 5.30
CA ILE A 190 26.37 -5.07 5.32
C ILE A 190 25.70 -5.28 6.68
N ALA A 191 26.40 -4.98 7.77
CA ALA A 191 25.84 -5.08 9.13
C ALA A 191 24.67 -4.10 9.33
N ASP A 192 24.83 -2.85 8.89
CA ASP A 192 23.73 -1.84 8.95
C ASP A 192 22.54 -2.27 8.10
N MET A 193 22.76 -2.80 6.90
CA MET A 193 21.67 -3.34 6.07
C MET A 193 20.96 -4.51 6.75
N GLY A 194 21.70 -5.40 7.40
CA GLY A 194 21.15 -6.50 8.19
C GLY A 194 20.25 -6.01 9.33
N ALA A 195 20.67 -4.97 10.05
CA ALA A 195 19.89 -4.33 11.11
C ALA A 195 18.59 -3.69 10.57
N ARG A 196 18.57 -3.27 9.30
CA ARG A 196 17.42 -2.72 8.57
C ARG A 196 16.56 -3.78 7.89
N ARG A 197 16.66 -5.04 8.26
CA ARG A 197 15.95 -6.15 7.61
C ARG A 197 16.34 -6.35 6.15
N GLY A 198 17.48 -5.79 5.72
CA GLY A 198 18.00 -5.92 4.37
C GLY A 198 18.57 -7.31 4.12
N LYS A 199 18.29 -7.85 2.93
CA LYS A 199 18.83 -9.11 2.43
C LYS A 199 19.86 -8.81 1.34
N VAL A 200 21.14 -9.03 1.63
CA VAL A 200 22.21 -8.91 0.62
C VAL A 200 22.02 -9.99 -0.44
N THR A 201 21.97 -9.59 -1.70
CA THR A 201 21.76 -10.49 -2.83
C THR A 201 23.05 -10.71 -3.64
N SER A 202 23.95 -9.74 -3.70
CA SER A 202 25.27 -9.89 -4.31
C SER A 202 26.27 -8.89 -3.76
N LEU A 203 27.54 -9.25 -3.87
CA LEU A 203 28.69 -8.39 -3.66
C LEU A 203 29.60 -8.56 -4.86
N GLU A 204 29.89 -7.49 -5.57
CA GLU A 204 30.63 -7.50 -6.84
C GLU A 204 31.71 -6.43 -6.86
N ASN A 205 32.79 -6.70 -7.56
CA ASN A 205 33.82 -5.71 -7.78
C ASN A 205 33.37 -4.66 -8.80
N ALA A 206 33.48 -3.39 -8.45
CA ALA A 206 33.16 -2.24 -9.29
C ALA A 206 34.38 -1.34 -9.45
N GLY A 207 35.38 -1.81 -10.20
CA GLY A 207 36.68 -1.16 -10.34
C GLY A 207 37.48 -1.20 -9.04
N THR A 208 37.78 -0.05 -8.45
CA THR A 208 38.46 0.08 -7.15
C THR A 208 37.49 0.00 -5.95
N ASN A 209 36.23 -0.08 -6.21
CA ASN A 209 35.18 -0.14 -5.20
C ASN A 209 34.44 -1.50 -5.23
N GLN A 210 33.63 -1.73 -4.23
CA GLN A 210 32.70 -2.86 -4.14
C GLN A 210 31.26 -2.36 -4.37
N MET A 211 30.44 -3.15 -5.06
CA MET A 211 29.02 -2.94 -5.22
C MET A 211 28.27 -3.96 -4.41
N ILE A 212 27.49 -3.49 -3.43
CA ILE A 212 26.63 -4.32 -2.60
C ILE A 212 25.20 -4.16 -3.11
N ARG A 213 24.51 -5.24 -3.47
CA ARG A 213 23.08 -5.22 -3.79
C ARG A 213 22.27 -5.79 -2.64
N VAL A 214 21.27 -5.06 -2.23
CA VAL A 214 20.43 -5.40 -1.09
C VAL A 214 18.96 -5.23 -1.45
N GLN A 215 18.11 -6.13 -0.95
CA GLN A 215 16.68 -5.95 -0.93
C GLN A 215 16.27 -5.59 0.48
N VAL A 216 15.56 -4.45 0.66
CA VAL A 216 15.26 -3.89 1.97
C VAL A 216 13.89 -3.21 1.97
N PRO A 217 13.08 -3.34 3.04
CA PRO A 217 11.81 -2.63 3.14
C PRO A 217 12.00 -1.12 3.15
N LEU A 218 11.15 -0.40 2.40
CA LEU A 218 11.20 1.06 2.34
C LEU A 218 11.11 1.71 3.73
N ALA A 219 10.30 1.15 4.62
CA ALA A 219 10.13 1.63 5.99
C ALA A 219 11.46 1.75 6.77
N GLU A 220 12.44 0.89 6.46
CA GLU A 220 13.75 0.85 7.13
C GLU A 220 14.79 1.77 6.47
N MET A 221 14.44 2.39 5.34
CA MET A 221 15.37 3.23 4.58
C MET A 221 15.32 4.72 4.96
N PHE A 222 14.35 5.13 5.76
CA PHE A 222 14.31 6.52 6.22
C PHE A 222 15.55 6.84 7.07
N GLY A 223 16.22 7.96 6.73
CA GLY A 223 17.47 8.37 7.35
C GLY A 223 18.73 7.58 6.90
N TYR A 224 18.59 6.63 5.97
CA TYR A 224 19.72 5.82 5.52
C TYR A 224 20.87 6.62 4.91
N ALA A 225 20.57 7.67 4.15
CA ALA A 225 21.61 8.51 3.54
C ALA A 225 22.57 9.11 4.59
N THR A 226 22.06 9.49 5.76
CA THR A 226 22.85 9.99 6.89
C THR A 226 23.70 8.88 7.50
N SER A 227 23.12 7.69 7.73
CA SER A 227 23.85 6.52 8.24
C SER A 227 24.96 6.10 7.29
N LEU A 228 24.65 6.02 5.98
CA LEU A 228 25.63 5.68 4.94
C LEU A 228 26.83 6.62 4.94
N ARG A 229 26.54 7.94 5.00
CA ARG A 229 27.60 8.96 5.03
C ARG A 229 28.49 8.82 6.27
N SER A 230 27.88 8.59 7.43
CA SER A 230 28.62 8.38 8.69
C SER A 230 29.48 7.13 8.65
N LEU A 231 28.92 5.98 8.26
CA LEU A 231 29.62 4.69 8.23
C LEU A 231 30.75 4.64 7.18
N SER A 232 30.60 5.36 6.07
CA SER A 232 31.57 5.34 4.97
C SER A 232 32.45 6.59 4.92
N GLN A 233 32.38 7.48 5.92
CA GLN A 233 33.07 8.77 5.91
C GLN A 233 32.79 9.57 4.61
N GLY A 234 31.58 9.48 4.10
CA GLY A 234 31.14 10.14 2.87
C GLY A 234 31.65 9.50 1.57
N ARG A 235 32.28 8.33 1.62
CA ARG A 235 32.89 7.68 0.45
C ARG A 235 31.97 6.67 -0.26
N ALA A 236 30.82 6.34 0.30
CA ALA A 236 29.83 5.48 -0.32
C ALA A 236 28.70 6.27 -0.93
N ASN A 237 28.17 5.74 -2.03
CA ASN A 237 26.93 6.22 -2.67
C ASN A 237 25.94 5.08 -2.77
N HIS A 238 24.65 5.41 -2.85
CA HIS A 238 23.61 4.42 -3.08
C HIS A 238 22.57 4.90 -4.09
N THR A 239 21.95 3.94 -4.74
CA THR A 239 20.72 4.12 -5.52
C THR A 239 19.64 3.21 -4.97
N MET A 240 18.39 3.60 -5.08
CA MET A 240 17.25 2.85 -4.56
C MET A 240 16.11 2.90 -5.57
N HIS A 241 15.56 1.71 -5.89
CA HIS A 241 14.43 1.55 -6.81
C HIS A 241 13.42 0.59 -6.21
N PHE A 242 12.13 0.84 -6.45
CA PHE A 242 11.08 -0.10 -6.09
C PHE A 242 11.28 -1.43 -6.82
N LEU A 243 11.15 -2.54 -6.09
CA LEU A 243 11.29 -3.88 -6.64
C LEU A 243 9.96 -4.61 -6.72
N ARG A 244 9.29 -4.78 -5.57
CA ARG A 244 8.00 -5.47 -5.44
C ARG A 244 7.38 -5.23 -4.07
N TYR A 245 6.16 -5.69 -3.90
CA TYR A 245 5.55 -5.83 -2.58
C TYR A 245 5.83 -7.22 -2.00
N GLU A 246 6.07 -7.29 -0.68
CA GLU A 246 6.17 -8.53 0.09
C GLU A 246 5.34 -8.43 1.37
N GLN A 247 4.93 -9.58 1.90
CA GLN A 247 4.18 -9.63 3.14
C GLN A 247 4.99 -9.08 4.31
N VAL A 248 4.37 -8.19 5.08
CA VAL A 248 4.94 -7.64 6.32
C VAL A 248 5.03 -8.76 7.37
N PRO A 249 6.15 -8.90 8.09
CA PRO A 249 6.24 -9.86 9.19
C PRO A 249 5.14 -9.64 10.24
N PRO A 250 4.56 -10.71 10.82
CA PRO A 250 3.37 -10.63 11.68
C PRO A 250 3.49 -9.61 12.80
N HIS A 251 4.63 -9.58 13.52
CA HIS A 251 4.86 -8.64 14.63
C HIS A 251 4.85 -7.16 14.18
N LYS A 252 5.34 -6.87 12.96
CA LYS A 252 5.29 -5.52 12.38
C LYS A 252 3.90 -5.18 11.85
N ALA A 253 3.22 -6.15 11.26
CA ALA A 253 1.84 -5.97 10.80
C ALA A 253 0.92 -5.60 11.97
N GLU A 254 1.04 -6.29 13.11
CA GLU A 254 0.26 -5.97 14.32
C GLU A 254 0.52 -4.52 14.81
N GLU A 255 1.77 -4.06 14.77
CA GLU A 255 2.13 -2.69 15.14
C GLU A 255 1.45 -1.66 14.23
N ILE A 256 1.48 -1.90 12.91
CA ILE A 256 0.87 -1.02 11.91
C ILE A 256 -0.66 -0.98 12.08
N VAL A 257 -1.30 -2.15 12.21
CA VAL A 257 -2.75 -2.27 12.41
C VAL A 257 -3.19 -1.59 13.70
N ARG A 258 -2.44 -1.80 14.80
CA ARG A 258 -2.74 -1.17 16.09
C ARG A 258 -2.66 0.36 16.00
N ARG A 259 -1.65 0.88 15.31
CA ARG A 259 -1.50 2.33 15.09
C ARG A 259 -2.66 2.90 14.29
N TYR A 260 -3.09 2.21 13.24
CA TYR A 260 -4.25 2.60 12.43
C TYR A 260 -5.53 2.63 13.28
N ARG A 261 -5.79 1.56 14.03
CA ARG A 261 -6.99 1.46 14.90
C ARG A 261 -6.95 2.42 16.08
N GLY A 262 -5.77 2.73 16.62
CA GLY A 262 -5.59 3.68 17.72
C GLY A 262 -5.78 5.14 17.31
N VAL A 263 -5.62 5.47 16.03
CA VAL A 263 -5.93 6.81 15.48
C VAL A 263 -7.44 6.98 15.28
N LEU A 264 -8.19 5.88 15.17
CA LEU A 264 -9.65 5.89 15.00
C LEU A 264 -10.41 5.72 16.32
N SER A 265 -9.73 5.51 17.44
CA SER A 265 -10.29 5.48 18.80
C SER A 265 -9.97 6.77 19.54
#